data_2015d9d5d24204dd0c853b78d8ba0f40
#
_entry.id   2015d9d5d24204dd0c853b78d8ba0f40
#
_cell.length_a   1.000
_cell.length_b   1.000
_cell.length_c   1.000
_cell.angle_alpha   90.00
_cell.angle_beta   90.00
_cell.angle_gamma   90.00
#
_symmetry.space_group_name_H-M   'P 1'
#
loop_
_entity.id
_entity.type
_entity.pdbx_description
1 polymer ?
#
loop_
_entity_poly.entity_id
_entity_poly.type
_entity_poly.pdbx_seq_one_letter_code
_entity_poly.pdbx_strand_id
1 'polypeptide(L)'
;MISGVVSGVPMRFEYPAGGPDTIGGVSDTQISVSATVDAPVERVFALLADPDRHPDIDGSGTVRASHTHLAITEEGDVFVMEMENPTRGHYRVENHVVRYEPDRALAWMPAKPGERPSGHVWGWELASDSDDRTAVTHYHDWADVTDPALLDRIREVTPDEMRATIENLAEALA
;
A
#
# COMPACT_ATOMS: atom_id res chain seq x y z
N MET A 1 -0.70 39.67 18.98
CA MET A 1 -1.46 38.96 17.97
C MET A 1 -0.56 38.77 16.75
N ILE A 2 0.02 37.61 16.60
CA ILE A 2 0.75 37.24 15.37
C ILE A 2 0.25 35.85 15.00
N SER A 3 -0.57 35.83 13.94
CA SER A 3 -1.10 34.60 13.32
C SER A 3 -0.02 34.08 12.40
N GLY A 4 0.61 32.97 12.78
CA GLY A 4 1.54 32.22 11.93
C GLY A 4 0.77 31.15 11.15
N VAL A 5 0.51 31.43 9.88
CA VAL A 5 0.03 30.43 8.92
C VAL A 5 1.22 29.56 8.55
N VAL A 6 1.23 28.30 9.01
CA VAL A 6 2.16 27.30 8.53
C VAL A 6 1.61 26.78 7.18
N SER A 7 2.18 27.29 6.11
CA SER A 7 1.93 26.82 4.75
C SER A 7 2.56 25.44 4.59
N GLY A 8 1.74 24.39 4.67
CA GLY A 8 2.14 23.04 4.28
C GLY A 8 2.31 22.99 2.77
N VAL A 9 3.56 22.89 2.30
CA VAL A 9 3.86 22.59 0.90
C VAL A 9 3.45 21.15 0.66
N PRO A 10 2.55 20.84 -0.29
CA PRO A 10 2.27 19.45 -0.64
C PRO A 10 3.53 18.86 -1.28
N MET A 11 4.05 17.78 -0.69
CA MET A 11 5.13 17.00 -1.28
C MET A 11 4.62 16.42 -2.61
N ARG A 12 5.11 16.98 -3.71
CA ARG A 12 4.83 16.51 -5.06
C ARG A 12 5.82 15.40 -5.36
N PHE A 13 5.37 14.15 -5.27
CA PHE A 13 6.15 13.04 -5.81
C PHE A 13 6.07 13.09 -7.34
N GLU A 14 7.18 13.37 -7.99
CA GLU A 14 7.32 13.20 -9.43
C GLU A 14 7.72 11.75 -9.71
N TYR A 15 6.78 11.00 -10.31
CA TYR A 15 7.05 9.63 -10.77
C TYR A 15 7.59 9.67 -12.21
N PRO A 16 8.61 8.86 -12.54
CA PRO A 16 9.02 8.72 -13.92
C PRO A 16 7.92 8.03 -14.72
N ALA A 17 7.52 8.64 -15.84
CA ALA A 17 6.62 8.06 -16.80
C ALA A 17 7.31 6.86 -17.47
N GLY A 18 6.96 5.64 -17.04
CA GLY A 18 7.41 4.37 -17.63
C GLY A 18 6.29 3.72 -18.41
N GLY A 19 6.58 3.32 -19.64
CA GLY A 19 5.69 2.57 -20.53
C GLY A 19 5.50 1.10 -20.09
N PRO A 20 4.75 0.28 -20.88
CA PRO A 20 4.11 -0.96 -20.44
C PRO A 20 5.06 -2.18 -20.39
N ASP A 21 6.05 -2.15 -19.54
CA ASP A 21 6.84 -3.34 -19.20
C ASP A 21 7.12 -3.29 -17.70
N THR A 22 6.91 -4.40 -17.01
CA THR A 22 7.07 -4.57 -15.57
C THR A 22 8.41 -3.99 -15.10
N ILE A 23 8.41 -2.79 -14.56
CA ILE A 23 9.60 -2.13 -14.03
C ILE A 23 9.49 -2.10 -12.51
N GLY A 24 10.30 -2.94 -11.85
CA GLY A 24 10.55 -2.80 -10.43
C GLY A 24 11.66 -1.78 -10.20
N GLY A 25 11.39 -0.71 -9.46
CA GLY A 25 12.38 0.25 -9.00
C GLY A 25 12.74 -0.01 -7.54
N VAL A 26 14.02 -0.14 -7.23
CA VAL A 26 14.52 -0.17 -5.84
C VAL A 26 15.43 1.04 -5.66
N SER A 27 15.08 1.89 -4.71
CA SER A 27 15.92 2.97 -4.20
C SER A 27 16.39 2.63 -2.78
N ASP A 28 17.21 3.49 -2.20
CA ASP A 28 17.69 3.30 -0.82
C ASP A 28 16.54 3.37 0.22
N THR A 29 15.40 3.95 -0.13
CA THR A 29 14.27 4.21 0.79
C THR A 29 12.92 3.73 0.27
N GLN A 30 12.87 3.11 -0.91
CA GLN A 30 11.61 2.67 -1.51
C GLN A 30 11.82 1.48 -2.43
N ILE A 31 10.83 0.61 -2.45
CA ILE A 31 10.66 -0.44 -3.43
C ILE A 31 9.30 -0.26 -4.11
N SER A 32 9.24 -0.43 -5.43
CA SER A 32 7.98 -0.36 -6.18
C SER A 32 7.93 -1.38 -7.30
N VAL A 33 6.75 -1.87 -7.61
CA VAL A 33 6.47 -2.78 -8.72
C VAL A 33 5.25 -2.25 -9.48
N SER A 34 5.33 -2.25 -10.80
CA SER A 34 4.24 -1.82 -11.67
C SER A 34 3.86 -2.92 -12.64
N ALA A 35 2.56 -3.06 -12.91
CA ALA A 35 2.03 -3.95 -13.92
C ALA A 35 0.68 -3.42 -14.43
N THR A 36 0.19 -3.98 -15.54
CA THR A 36 -1.16 -3.71 -16.03
C THR A 36 -2.09 -4.84 -15.61
N VAL A 37 -3.26 -4.47 -15.09
CA VAL A 37 -4.34 -5.40 -14.69
C VAL A 37 -5.51 -5.24 -15.67
N ASP A 38 -6.04 -6.35 -16.18
CA ASP A 38 -7.18 -6.36 -17.11
C ASP A 38 -8.50 -6.23 -16.33
N ALA A 39 -8.71 -5.05 -15.77
CA ALA A 39 -9.93 -4.64 -15.06
C ALA A 39 -10.07 -3.12 -15.06
N PRO A 40 -11.32 -2.58 -15.05
CA PRO A 40 -11.57 -1.16 -14.86
C PRO A 40 -10.99 -0.63 -13.55
N VAL A 41 -10.52 0.61 -13.55
CA VAL A 41 -9.85 1.22 -12.39
C VAL A 41 -10.73 1.27 -11.15
N GLU A 42 -12.03 1.44 -11.32
CA GLU A 42 -13.01 1.46 -10.22
C GLU A 42 -13.11 0.09 -9.52
N ARG A 43 -13.01 -1.01 -10.29
CA ARG A 43 -12.99 -2.36 -9.72
C ARG A 43 -11.71 -2.66 -8.98
N VAL A 44 -10.57 -2.21 -9.52
CA VAL A 44 -9.26 -2.33 -8.86
C VAL A 44 -9.29 -1.55 -7.54
N PHE A 45 -9.70 -0.29 -7.57
CA PHE A 45 -9.76 0.55 -6.38
C PHE A 45 -10.72 0.01 -5.32
N ALA A 46 -11.90 -0.44 -5.71
CA ALA A 46 -12.88 -1.02 -4.79
C ALA A 46 -12.35 -2.26 -4.05
N LEU A 47 -11.58 -3.12 -4.73
CA LEU A 47 -10.94 -4.27 -4.09
C LEU A 47 -9.86 -3.83 -3.10
N LEU A 48 -9.02 -2.86 -3.46
CA LEU A 48 -7.97 -2.34 -2.58
C LEU A 48 -8.53 -1.60 -1.36
N ALA A 49 -9.69 -0.94 -1.51
CA ALA A 49 -10.37 -0.24 -0.43
C ALA A 49 -11.17 -1.16 0.50
N ASP A 50 -11.21 -2.47 0.22
CA ASP A 50 -11.87 -3.48 1.04
C ASP A 50 -10.85 -4.34 1.80
N PRO A 51 -10.58 -4.07 3.09
CA PRO A 51 -9.62 -4.86 3.88
C PRO A 51 -9.95 -6.35 3.99
N ASP A 52 -11.23 -6.74 3.83
CA ASP A 52 -11.62 -8.15 3.84
C ASP A 52 -11.07 -8.92 2.62
N ARG A 53 -10.70 -8.22 1.56
CA ARG A 53 -10.09 -8.77 0.35
C ARG A 53 -8.56 -8.79 0.36
N HIS A 54 -7.91 -8.11 1.32
CA HIS A 54 -6.44 -8.07 1.38
C HIS A 54 -5.78 -9.44 1.54
N PRO A 55 -6.34 -10.41 2.30
CA PRO A 55 -5.79 -11.76 2.34
C PRO A 55 -5.79 -12.48 0.99
N ASP A 56 -6.77 -12.17 0.11
CA ASP A 56 -6.88 -12.80 -1.22
C ASP A 56 -5.75 -12.38 -2.15
N ILE A 57 -5.21 -11.18 -1.94
CA ILE A 57 -4.19 -10.59 -2.82
C ILE A 57 -2.79 -10.60 -2.22
N ASP A 58 -2.63 -10.91 -0.95
CA ASP A 58 -1.31 -10.86 -0.28
C ASP A 58 -0.30 -11.86 -0.86
N GLY A 59 0.74 -11.35 -1.50
CA GLY A 59 1.84 -12.15 -2.06
C GLY A 59 2.89 -12.57 -1.03
N SER A 60 2.87 -11.98 0.17
CA SER A 60 3.81 -12.33 1.25
C SER A 60 3.36 -13.55 2.06
N GLY A 61 2.07 -13.89 2.02
CA GLY A 61 1.47 -14.95 2.82
C GLY A 61 1.37 -14.64 4.31
N THR A 62 1.50 -13.36 4.70
CA THR A 62 1.45 -12.95 6.12
C THR A 62 0.12 -12.34 6.54
N VAL A 63 -0.68 -11.82 5.61
CA VAL A 63 -2.01 -11.24 5.86
C VAL A 63 -3.03 -12.35 5.95
N ARG A 64 -3.75 -12.48 7.09
CA ARG A 64 -4.66 -13.60 7.36
C ARG A 64 -6.12 -13.22 7.28
N ALA A 65 -6.51 -12.09 7.86
CA ALA A 65 -7.88 -11.63 7.88
C ALA A 65 -7.95 -10.13 8.20
N SER A 66 -9.03 -9.48 7.77
CA SER A 66 -9.42 -8.19 8.34
C SER A 66 -10.07 -8.42 9.71
N HIS A 67 -9.71 -7.58 10.68
CA HIS A 67 -10.36 -7.54 11.99
C HIS A 67 -11.48 -6.48 12.03
N THR A 68 -11.35 -5.45 11.21
CA THR A 68 -12.28 -4.30 11.23
C THR A 68 -13.56 -4.57 10.46
N HIS A 69 -13.52 -5.36 9.38
CA HIS A 69 -14.65 -5.67 8.49
C HIS A 69 -15.39 -4.43 7.94
N LEU A 70 -14.66 -3.35 7.70
CA LEU A 70 -15.19 -2.09 7.15
C LEU A 70 -14.33 -1.65 5.96
N ALA A 71 -14.98 -1.18 4.90
CA ALA A 71 -14.30 -0.59 3.77
C ALA A 71 -13.61 0.72 4.18
N ILE A 72 -12.48 1.01 3.52
CA ILE A 72 -11.79 2.29 3.61
C ILE A 72 -12.59 3.31 2.79
N THR A 73 -12.92 4.45 3.39
CA THR A 73 -13.79 5.47 2.79
C THR A 73 -13.14 6.86 2.70
N GLU A 74 -12.13 7.11 3.53
CA GLU A 74 -11.46 8.41 3.57
C GLU A 74 -10.06 8.34 4.18
N GLU A 75 -9.29 9.40 3.99
CA GLU A 75 -8.04 9.62 4.71
C GLU A 75 -8.32 9.78 6.20
N GLY A 76 -7.50 9.14 7.04
CA GLY A 76 -7.69 9.10 8.49
C GLY A 76 -8.42 7.85 8.99
N ASP A 77 -9.03 7.06 8.11
CA ASP A 77 -9.56 5.75 8.48
C ASP A 77 -8.44 4.85 9.05
N VAL A 78 -8.82 3.97 9.95
CA VAL A 78 -7.93 2.96 10.53
C VAL A 78 -8.55 1.59 10.34
N PHE A 79 -7.82 0.69 9.69
CA PHE A 79 -8.23 -0.70 9.57
C PHE A 79 -7.20 -1.64 10.20
N VAL A 80 -7.66 -2.72 10.79
CA VAL A 80 -6.84 -3.66 11.54
C VAL A 80 -6.77 -4.99 10.82
N MET A 81 -5.55 -5.48 10.59
CA MET A 81 -5.31 -6.78 9.97
C MET A 81 -4.75 -7.77 10.97
N GLU A 82 -5.26 -9.00 10.92
CA GLU A 82 -4.68 -10.17 11.56
C GLU A 82 -3.53 -10.68 10.70
N MET A 83 -2.37 -10.78 11.29
CA MET A 83 -1.14 -11.17 10.61
C MET A 83 -0.57 -12.44 11.22
N GLU A 84 0.16 -13.20 10.42
CA GLU A 84 0.92 -14.34 10.89
C GLU A 84 2.28 -14.40 10.18
N ASN A 85 3.32 -14.56 10.95
CA ASN A 85 4.68 -14.69 10.45
C ASN A 85 5.39 -15.83 11.22
N PRO A 86 6.17 -16.71 10.58
CA PRO A 86 6.85 -17.83 11.24
C PRO A 86 7.72 -17.42 12.42
N THR A 87 8.32 -16.23 12.38
CA THR A 87 9.21 -15.73 13.44
C THR A 87 8.44 -15.09 14.59
N ARG A 88 7.31 -14.41 14.31
CA ARG A 88 6.55 -13.62 15.30
C ARG A 88 5.27 -14.30 15.77
N GLY A 89 4.80 -15.36 15.08
CA GLY A 89 3.50 -15.96 15.30
C GLY A 89 2.36 -15.04 14.86
N HIS A 90 1.22 -15.11 15.53
CA HIS A 90 0.05 -14.26 15.27
C HIS A 90 0.22 -12.89 15.92
N TYR A 91 -0.12 -11.83 15.17
CA TYR A 91 -0.12 -10.44 15.65
C TYR A 91 -1.11 -9.60 14.85
N ARG A 92 -1.38 -8.39 15.35
CA ARG A 92 -2.22 -7.40 14.68
C ARG A 92 -1.42 -6.20 14.24
N VAL A 93 -1.88 -5.59 13.16
CA VAL A 93 -1.36 -4.33 12.64
C VAL A 93 -2.54 -3.38 12.45
N GLU A 94 -2.44 -2.18 13.01
CA GLU A 94 -3.30 -1.04 12.69
C GLU A 94 -2.72 -0.31 11.49
N ASN A 95 -3.53 -0.12 10.43
CA ASN A 95 -3.14 0.59 9.23
C ASN A 95 -3.87 1.92 9.19
N HIS A 96 -3.13 3.01 9.32
CA HIS A 96 -3.64 4.38 9.31
C HIS A 96 -3.62 4.91 7.88
N VAL A 97 -4.78 5.15 7.30
CA VAL A 97 -4.90 5.65 5.92
C VAL A 97 -4.39 7.07 5.85
N VAL A 98 -3.37 7.31 5.05
CA VAL A 98 -2.70 8.60 4.86
C VAL A 98 -2.93 9.20 3.48
N ARG A 99 -3.52 8.44 2.56
CA ARG A 99 -3.93 8.91 1.25
C ARG A 99 -5.13 8.11 0.76
N TYR A 100 -6.16 8.81 0.34
CA TYR A 100 -7.37 8.23 -0.25
C TYR A 100 -7.83 9.12 -1.40
N GLU A 101 -7.58 8.69 -2.61
CA GLU A 101 -8.02 9.35 -3.85
C GLU A 101 -8.76 8.30 -4.68
N PRO A 102 -10.10 8.32 -4.71
CA PRO A 102 -10.89 7.33 -5.44
C PRO A 102 -10.38 7.10 -6.87
N ASP A 103 -10.22 5.84 -7.23
CA ASP A 103 -9.76 5.36 -8.55
C ASP A 103 -8.35 5.82 -8.95
N ARG A 104 -7.58 6.39 -8.00
CA ARG A 104 -6.24 6.92 -8.29
C ARG A 104 -5.16 6.49 -7.30
N ALA A 105 -5.43 6.58 -6.00
CA ALA A 105 -4.41 6.28 -5.01
C ALA A 105 -5.00 5.87 -3.66
N LEU A 106 -4.33 4.92 -3.01
CA LEU A 106 -4.61 4.51 -1.64
C LEU A 106 -3.29 4.20 -0.94
N ALA A 107 -3.08 4.76 0.25
CA ALA A 107 -1.88 4.47 1.04
C ALA A 107 -2.16 4.50 2.54
N TRP A 108 -1.39 3.70 3.28
CA TRP A 108 -1.50 3.63 4.72
C TRP A 108 -0.15 3.42 5.40
N MET A 109 -0.08 3.83 6.66
CA MET A 109 1.06 3.61 7.55
C MET A 109 0.72 2.54 8.59
N PRO A 110 1.44 1.41 8.62
CA PRO A 110 1.27 0.41 9.66
C PRO A 110 1.78 0.88 11.03
N ALA A 111 1.07 0.44 12.07
CA ALA A 111 1.44 0.64 13.47
C ALA A 111 1.14 -0.63 14.27
N LYS A 112 1.80 -0.80 15.42
CA LYS A 112 1.32 -1.75 16.42
C LYS A 112 0.03 -1.21 17.05
N PRO A 113 -0.90 -2.08 17.48
CA PRO A 113 -2.13 -1.65 18.10
C PRO A 113 -1.91 -0.65 19.24
N GLY A 114 -2.57 0.52 19.14
CA GLY A 114 -2.45 1.60 20.11
C GLY A 114 -1.17 2.44 20.05
N GLU A 115 -0.26 2.16 19.14
CA GLU A 115 0.97 2.95 18.92
C GLU A 115 0.83 3.89 17.71
N ARG A 116 1.70 4.87 17.62
CA ARG A 116 1.80 5.73 16.42
C ARG A 116 2.49 4.97 15.28
N PRO A 117 2.11 5.25 14.02
CA PRO A 117 2.84 4.74 12.86
C PRO A 117 4.34 5.04 12.93
N SER A 118 5.13 4.08 12.50
CA SER A 118 6.60 4.12 12.58
C SER A 118 7.29 4.73 11.35
N GLY A 119 6.52 5.30 10.42
CA GLY A 119 7.03 6.11 9.31
C GLY A 119 7.14 5.37 7.97
N HIS A 120 6.88 4.05 7.91
CA HIS A 120 6.82 3.39 6.61
C HIS A 120 5.40 3.39 6.02
N VAL A 121 5.32 3.46 4.70
CA VAL A 121 4.07 3.60 3.93
C VAL A 121 3.96 2.45 2.95
N TRP A 122 2.83 1.77 2.95
CA TRP A 122 2.38 0.93 1.86
C TRP A 122 1.39 1.71 1.00
N GLY A 123 1.55 1.66 -0.31
CA GLY A 123 0.67 2.43 -1.19
C GLY A 123 0.47 1.84 -2.57
N TRP A 124 -0.58 2.35 -3.20
CA TRP A 124 -1.04 2.01 -4.52
C TRP A 124 -1.27 3.28 -5.34
N GLU A 125 -0.78 3.29 -6.57
CA GLU A 125 -1.09 4.28 -7.59
C GLU A 125 -1.79 3.58 -8.74
N LEU A 126 -2.88 4.16 -9.21
CA LEU A 126 -3.70 3.62 -10.29
C LEU A 126 -3.85 4.66 -11.40
N ALA A 127 -3.79 4.19 -12.64
CA ALA A 127 -4.13 5.00 -13.80
C ALA A 127 -4.91 4.14 -14.80
N SER A 128 -6.05 4.65 -15.28
CA SER A 128 -6.78 4.00 -16.36
C SER A 128 -5.91 3.98 -17.62
N ASP A 129 -5.65 2.80 -18.16
CA ASP A 129 -4.97 2.59 -19.44
C ASP A 129 -6.01 2.49 -20.59
N SER A 130 -7.18 1.93 -20.28
CA SER A 130 -8.38 1.91 -21.11
C SER A 130 -9.60 1.63 -20.22
N ASP A 131 -10.80 1.53 -20.82
CA ASP A 131 -12.02 1.26 -20.06
C ASP A 131 -11.97 -0.05 -19.26
N ASP A 132 -11.20 -1.03 -19.73
CA ASP A 132 -11.10 -2.37 -19.15
C ASP A 132 -9.68 -2.70 -18.61
N ARG A 133 -8.79 -1.71 -18.53
CA ARG A 133 -7.40 -1.93 -18.12
C ARG A 133 -6.89 -0.82 -17.22
N THR A 134 -6.14 -1.22 -16.19
CA THR A 134 -5.55 -0.32 -15.20
C THR A 134 -4.04 -0.55 -15.10
N ALA A 135 -3.26 0.51 -15.24
CA ALA A 135 -1.87 0.53 -14.82
C ALA A 135 -1.82 0.67 -13.29
N VAL A 136 -1.18 -0.30 -12.64
CA VAL A 136 -1.10 -0.41 -11.17
C VAL A 136 0.34 -0.30 -10.77
N THR A 137 0.64 0.56 -9.79
CA THR A 137 1.93 0.59 -9.09
C THR A 137 1.70 0.33 -7.61
N HIS A 138 2.35 -0.70 -7.08
CA HIS A 138 2.39 -0.99 -5.65
C HIS A 138 3.76 -0.60 -5.10
N TYR A 139 3.80 0.16 -4.01
CA TYR A 139 5.06 0.64 -3.43
C TYR A 139 5.10 0.50 -1.92
N HIS A 140 6.31 0.37 -1.40
CA HIS A 140 6.63 0.43 0.02
C HIS A 140 7.74 1.46 0.21
N ASP A 141 7.47 2.53 0.95
CA ASP A 141 8.37 3.63 1.24
C ASP A 141 8.72 3.66 2.73
N TRP A 142 9.99 3.88 3.06
CA TRP A 142 10.48 3.94 4.43
C TRP A 142 11.46 5.10 4.66
N ALA A 143 11.36 6.16 3.88
CA ALA A 143 12.25 7.33 3.99
C ALA A 143 12.23 7.97 5.38
N ASP A 144 11.07 7.92 6.08
CA ASP A 144 10.89 8.52 7.39
C ASP A 144 11.15 7.55 8.56
N VAL A 145 11.54 6.31 8.28
CA VAL A 145 11.85 5.32 9.32
C VAL A 145 13.24 5.56 9.89
N THR A 146 13.34 5.72 11.20
CA THR A 146 14.59 5.96 11.91
C THR A 146 15.02 4.80 12.82
N ASP A 147 14.11 3.84 13.10
CA ASP A 147 14.42 2.64 13.90
C ASP A 147 15.20 1.62 13.07
N PRO A 148 16.47 1.32 13.42
CA PRO A 148 17.29 0.37 12.67
C PRO A 148 16.71 -1.06 12.65
N ALA A 149 16.07 -1.49 13.74
CA ALA A 149 15.47 -2.83 13.82
C ALA A 149 14.23 -2.96 12.91
N LEU A 150 13.50 -1.85 12.69
CA LEU A 150 12.42 -1.81 11.72
C LEU A 150 12.97 -1.79 10.30
N LEU A 151 14.02 -1.01 10.03
CA LEU A 151 14.66 -0.96 8.70
C LEU A 151 15.18 -2.34 8.27
N ASP A 152 15.76 -3.12 9.16
CA ASP A 152 16.23 -4.47 8.84
C ASP A 152 15.06 -5.38 8.42
N ARG A 153 13.90 -5.30 9.10
CA ARG A 153 12.70 -6.06 8.73
C ARG A 153 12.06 -5.57 7.42
N ILE A 154 12.04 -4.26 7.19
CA ILE A 154 11.50 -3.66 5.95
C ILE A 154 12.29 -4.16 4.74
N ARG A 155 13.60 -4.29 4.86
CA ARG A 155 14.49 -4.75 3.79
C ARG A 155 14.35 -6.23 3.46
N GLU A 156 13.63 -7.01 4.27
CA GLU A 156 13.27 -8.40 3.98
C GLU A 156 12.16 -8.49 2.92
N VAL A 157 11.38 -7.41 2.71
CA VAL A 157 10.35 -7.34 1.66
C VAL A 157 11.00 -7.38 0.29
N THR A 158 10.52 -8.25 -0.56
CA THR A 158 11.09 -8.47 -1.90
C THR A 158 10.19 -7.94 -3.02
N PRO A 159 10.77 -7.51 -4.17
CA PRO A 159 9.98 -7.18 -5.35
C PRO A 159 9.10 -8.33 -5.83
N ASP A 160 9.51 -9.57 -5.62
CA ASP A 160 8.77 -10.74 -6.06
C ASP A 160 7.49 -10.95 -5.25
N GLU A 161 7.51 -10.73 -3.93
CA GLU A 161 6.30 -10.74 -3.10
C GLU A 161 5.32 -9.64 -3.51
N MET A 162 5.82 -8.44 -3.81
CA MET A 162 4.99 -7.33 -4.28
C MET A 162 4.42 -7.60 -5.68
N ARG A 163 5.18 -8.26 -6.56
CA ARG A 163 4.69 -8.67 -7.88
C ARG A 163 3.60 -9.73 -7.74
N ALA A 164 3.80 -10.73 -6.88
CA ALA A 164 2.78 -11.73 -6.58
C ALA A 164 1.50 -11.09 -6.04
N THR A 165 1.59 -10.02 -5.26
CA THR A 165 0.41 -9.27 -4.80
C THR A 165 -0.38 -8.66 -5.98
N ILE A 166 0.29 -8.09 -7.00
CA ILE A 166 -0.41 -7.56 -8.19
C ILE A 166 -0.97 -8.70 -9.05
N GLU A 167 -0.27 -9.82 -9.17
CA GLU A 167 -0.76 -11.01 -9.89
C GLU A 167 -2.03 -11.57 -9.23
N ASN A 168 -2.02 -11.73 -7.91
CA ASN A 168 -3.20 -12.15 -7.14
C ASN A 168 -4.36 -11.15 -7.26
N LEU A 169 -4.07 -9.84 -7.28
CA LEU A 169 -5.07 -8.80 -7.53
C LEU A 169 -5.73 -8.99 -8.90
N ALA A 170 -4.94 -9.26 -9.94
CA ALA A 170 -5.45 -9.51 -11.28
C ALA A 170 -6.33 -10.78 -11.32
N GLU A 171 -5.90 -11.87 -10.66
CA GLU A 171 -6.68 -13.09 -10.55
C GLU A 171 -8.00 -12.89 -9.81
N ALA A 172 -8.00 -12.11 -8.73
CA ALA A 172 -9.20 -11.83 -7.93
C ALA A 172 -10.23 -10.95 -8.68
N LEU A 173 -9.82 -10.29 -9.77
CA LEU A 173 -10.67 -9.43 -10.61
C LEU A 173 -11.08 -10.08 -11.93
N ALA A 174 -10.51 -11.23 -12.26
CA ALA A 174 -10.77 -11.97 -13.50
C ALA A 174 -12.21 -12.46 -13.69
#